data_61c896441425d657ac35ae464a236bb4
#
_entry.id   61c896441425d657ac35ae464a236bb4
#
_cell.length_a   1.000
_cell.length_b   1.000
_cell.length_c   1.000
_cell.angle_alpha   90.00
_cell.angle_beta   90.00
_cell.angle_gamma   90.00
#
_symmetry.space_group_name_H-M   'P 1'
#
loop_
_entity.id
_entity.type
_entity.pdbx_description
1 polymer ?
#
loop_
_entity_poly.entity_id
_entity_poly.type
_entity_poly.pdbx_seq_one_letter_code
_entity_poly.pdbx_strand_id
1 'polypeptide(L)'
;MSNRSAVFGGAGFIGTNLVYQLIEDGQQVFNFDNLSGLGNLLNIAELMQQSRHSFARCDISNPEEIRQALLMAAADTIFFCITPKNPEEESSLDNFRTFFETVKEWRNGMTDTKLHKIVVVVSEHYKLLGSYGRMYTDLLKLLDGYVADGLPISSLLVPPAFGPFQQPDSPISMIIYHAIEGETIPVVNPEEKVSDLVYVKDVVDAIVLVEKNGKIGGHYHLSGPSCGLTNLEAADVICESLNEELPPPVGRYQALIEEVATSPVTSDIAKDEANLVVLGLQGKTSLEDALRKTVNWYLNNPRWYNQSRTRFFYLWQNPETVLKIA
;
A
#
# COMPACT_ATOMS: atom_id res chain seq x y z
N MET A 1 -17.13 12.18 -20.84
CA MET A 1 -17.40 12.46 -19.42
C MET A 1 -16.17 11.98 -18.67
N SER A 2 -15.68 12.72 -17.66
CA SER A 2 -14.54 12.24 -16.84
C SER A 2 -15.01 11.04 -16.01
N ASN A 3 -14.21 9.97 -15.95
CA ASN A 3 -14.49 8.83 -15.09
C ASN A 3 -14.56 9.28 -13.61
N ARG A 4 -15.50 8.70 -12.88
CA ARG A 4 -15.68 8.95 -11.45
C ARG A 4 -15.16 7.76 -10.65
N SER A 5 -14.16 7.98 -9.82
CA SER A 5 -13.51 6.95 -9.02
C SER A 5 -13.76 7.16 -7.53
N ALA A 6 -14.13 6.11 -6.83
CA ALA A 6 -14.17 6.08 -5.37
C ALA A 6 -12.97 5.29 -4.85
N VAL A 7 -12.16 5.90 -3.98
CA VAL A 7 -10.99 5.25 -3.37
C VAL A 7 -11.24 5.11 -1.87
N PHE A 8 -11.41 3.90 -1.39
CA PHE A 8 -11.50 3.58 0.03
C PHE A 8 -10.11 3.22 0.56
N GLY A 9 -9.68 3.88 1.63
CA GLY A 9 -8.31 3.83 2.13
C GLY A 9 -7.35 4.80 1.43
N GLY A 10 -7.89 5.87 0.83
CA GLY A 10 -7.12 6.80 0.02
C GLY A 10 -6.30 7.84 0.80
N ALA A 11 -6.28 7.81 2.12
CA ALA A 11 -5.33 8.55 2.96
C ALA A 11 -4.20 7.66 3.50
N GLY A 12 -4.20 6.35 3.16
CA GLY A 12 -3.12 5.41 3.41
C GLY A 12 -1.99 5.52 2.38
N PHE A 13 -0.95 4.71 2.52
CA PHE A 13 0.24 4.75 1.67
C PHE A 13 -0.07 4.50 0.18
N ILE A 14 -0.57 3.31 -0.17
CA ILE A 14 -0.88 2.96 -1.56
C ILE A 14 -2.04 3.81 -2.09
N GLY A 15 -3.11 3.96 -1.28
CA GLY A 15 -4.30 4.70 -1.68
C GLY A 15 -4.00 6.16 -2.02
N THR A 16 -3.13 6.83 -1.28
CA THR A 16 -2.69 8.20 -1.56
C THR A 16 -2.02 8.30 -2.93
N ASN A 17 -1.03 7.46 -3.20
CA ASN A 17 -0.33 7.45 -4.49
C ASN A 17 -1.31 7.18 -5.66
N LEU A 18 -2.29 6.30 -5.44
CA LEU A 18 -3.35 6.05 -6.43
C LEU A 18 -4.22 7.29 -6.65
N VAL A 19 -4.65 7.98 -5.58
CA VAL A 19 -5.47 9.20 -5.69
C VAL A 19 -4.74 10.27 -6.50
N TYR A 20 -3.44 10.50 -6.26
CA TYR A 20 -2.64 11.43 -7.06
C TYR A 20 -2.65 11.05 -8.54
N GLN A 21 -2.37 9.77 -8.86
CA GLN A 21 -2.35 9.30 -10.24
C GLN A 21 -3.70 9.46 -10.95
N LEU A 22 -4.80 9.10 -10.28
CA LEU A 22 -6.14 9.21 -10.87
C LEU A 22 -6.53 10.68 -11.17
N ILE A 23 -6.09 11.61 -10.31
CA ILE A 23 -6.30 13.06 -10.53
C ILE A 23 -5.45 13.54 -11.72
N GLU A 24 -4.19 13.14 -11.80
CA GLU A 24 -3.31 13.43 -12.94
C GLU A 24 -3.89 12.88 -14.27
N ASP A 25 -4.49 11.68 -14.22
CA ASP A 25 -5.20 11.08 -15.36
C ASP A 25 -6.53 11.80 -15.69
N GLY A 26 -6.86 12.86 -14.95
CA GLY A 26 -8.04 13.70 -15.22
C GLY A 26 -9.35 13.15 -14.68
N GLN A 27 -9.33 12.16 -13.81
CA GLN A 27 -10.52 11.59 -13.18
C GLN A 27 -11.10 12.49 -12.07
N GLN A 28 -12.38 12.34 -11.79
CA GLN A 28 -13.03 12.89 -10.59
C GLN A 28 -12.88 11.85 -9.48
N VAL A 29 -12.15 12.17 -8.42
CA VAL A 29 -11.83 11.22 -7.34
C VAL A 29 -12.55 11.57 -6.05
N PHE A 30 -13.28 10.60 -5.51
CA PHE A 30 -13.91 10.62 -4.20
C PHE A 30 -13.10 9.73 -3.27
N ASN A 31 -12.43 10.34 -2.32
CA ASN A 31 -11.50 9.68 -1.43
C ASN A 31 -12.14 9.47 -0.06
N PHE A 32 -12.17 8.24 0.43
CA PHE A 32 -12.79 7.83 1.68
C PHE A 32 -11.77 7.13 2.56
N ASP A 33 -11.67 7.59 3.82
CA ASP A 33 -10.79 6.99 4.82
C ASP A 33 -11.31 7.31 6.23
N ASN A 34 -11.17 6.40 7.17
CA ASN A 34 -11.54 6.69 8.55
C ASN A 34 -10.42 7.34 9.36
N LEU A 35 -9.24 7.52 8.75
CA LEU A 35 -8.02 8.10 9.34
C LEU A 35 -7.51 7.34 10.56
N SER A 36 -7.79 6.06 10.62
CA SER A 36 -7.28 5.17 11.67
C SER A 36 -5.97 4.51 11.23
N GLY A 37 -5.16 4.06 12.19
CA GLY A 37 -3.87 3.44 11.89
C GLY A 37 -2.93 4.39 11.15
N LEU A 38 -2.46 3.98 9.98
CA LEU A 38 -1.51 4.72 9.16
C LEU A 38 -2.16 5.77 8.25
N GLY A 39 -3.49 5.84 8.17
CA GLY A 39 -4.22 6.87 7.42
C GLY A 39 -3.89 8.28 7.92
N ASN A 40 -3.52 9.19 7.02
CA ASN A 40 -3.02 10.52 7.39
C ASN A 40 -3.54 11.61 6.44
N LEU A 41 -4.21 12.63 6.99
CA LEU A 41 -4.68 13.78 6.21
C LEU A 41 -3.53 14.56 5.54
N LEU A 42 -2.31 14.48 6.08
CA LEU A 42 -1.15 15.11 5.45
C LEU A 42 -0.84 14.53 4.08
N ASN A 43 -1.13 13.25 3.88
CA ASN A 43 -0.90 12.58 2.60
C ASN A 43 -1.70 13.24 1.48
N ILE A 44 -2.89 13.75 1.80
CA ILE A 44 -3.82 14.34 0.85
C ILE A 44 -3.99 15.85 1.01
N ALA A 45 -3.15 16.50 1.83
CA ALA A 45 -3.30 17.93 2.15
C ALA A 45 -3.27 18.83 0.90
N GLU A 46 -2.39 18.55 -0.06
CA GLU A 46 -2.29 19.31 -1.31
C GLU A 46 -3.49 19.06 -2.25
N LEU A 47 -4.12 17.88 -2.13
CA LEU A 47 -5.27 17.50 -2.93
C LEU A 47 -6.57 18.17 -2.45
N MET A 48 -6.61 18.66 -1.21
CA MET A 48 -7.82 19.29 -0.65
C MET A 48 -8.26 20.56 -1.39
N GLN A 49 -7.37 21.17 -2.18
CA GLN A 49 -7.67 22.33 -3.01
C GLN A 49 -7.93 21.97 -4.49
N GLN A 50 -7.79 20.73 -4.87
CA GLN A 50 -8.01 20.28 -6.24
C GLN A 50 -9.49 20.08 -6.52
N SER A 51 -10.00 20.70 -7.59
CA SER A 51 -11.42 20.63 -7.97
C SER A 51 -11.90 19.22 -8.34
N ARG A 52 -10.97 18.33 -8.68
CA ARG A 52 -11.25 16.93 -9.01
C ARG A 52 -11.12 15.99 -7.83
N HIS A 53 -10.84 16.48 -6.65
CA HIS A 53 -10.71 15.69 -5.43
C HIS A 53 -11.78 16.08 -4.41
N SER A 54 -12.38 15.09 -3.79
CA SER A 54 -13.27 15.25 -2.64
C SER A 54 -12.92 14.21 -1.60
N PHE A 55 -12.76 14.64 -0.35
CA PHE A 55 -12.50 13.74 0.78
C PHE A 55 -13.67 13.72 1.74
N ALA A 56 -14.02 12.53 2.23
CA ALA A 56 -14.93 12.35 3.34
C ALA A 56 -14.47 11.22 4.26
N ARG A 57 -14.72 11.36 5.57
CA ARG A 57 -14.50 10.25 6.50
C ARG A 57 -15.52 9.15 6.21
N CYS A 58 -15.04 7.91 6.19
CA CYS A 58 -15.88 6.74 6.06
C CYS A 58 -15.23 5.55 6.77
N ASP A 59 -15.96 4.95 7.70
CA ASP A 59 -15.60 3.70 8.33
C ASP A 59 -16.29 2.54 7.62
N ILE A 60 -15.51 1.59 7.11
CA ILE A 60 -16.04 0.42 6.39
C ILE A 60 -16.75 -0.60 7.30
N SER A 61 -16.71 -0.42 8.61
CA SER A 61 -17.52 -1.18 9.57
C SER A 61 -18.93 -0.62 9.72
N ASN A 62 -19.20 0.60 9.21
CA ASN A 62 -20.47 1.28 9.32
C ASN A 62 -21.23 1.29 7.97
N PRO A 63 -22.28 0.45 7.79
CA PRO A 63 -23.04 0.37 6.54
C PRO A 63 -23.64 1.70 6.09
N GLU A 64 -24.03 2.57 7.02
CA GLU A 64 -24.66 3.86 6.69
C GLU A 64 -23.62 4.83 6.10
N GLU A 65 -22.41 4.89 6.67
CA GLU A 65 -21.32 5.70 6.12
C GLU A 65 -20.90 5.20 4.73
N ILE A 66 -20.86 3.88 4.52
CA ILE A 66 -20.61 3.30 3.21
C ILE A 66 -21.69 3.71 2.20
N ARG A 67 -22.99 3.61 2.55
CA ARG A 67 -24.08 4.03 1.66
C ARG A 67 -23.98 5.50 1.29
N GLN A 68 -23.68 6.38 2.25
CA GLN A 68 -23.48 7.81 1.99
C GLN A 68 -22.29 8.05 1.06
N ALA A 69 -21.18 7.36 1.27
CA ALA A 69 -20.00 7.43 0.40
C ALA A 69 -20.33 7.00 -1.04
N LEU A 70 -21.05 5.90 -1.22
CA LEU A 70 -21.47 5.39 -2.53
C LEU A 70 -22.41 6.35 -3.25
N LEU A 71 -23.37 6.94 -2.54
CA LEU A 71 -24.29 7.94 -3.08
C LEU A 71 -23.55 9.21 -3.49
N MET A 72 -22.62 9.69 -2.64
CA MET A 72 -21.81 10.88 -2.94
C MET A 72 -20.91 10.67 -4.17
N ALA A 73 -20.24 9.53 -4.23
CA ALA A 73 -19.34 9.21 -5.33
C ALA A 73 -20.09 8.96 -6.62
N ALA A 74 -21.18 8.19 -6.60
CA ALA A 74 -21.85 7.65 -7.79
C ALA A 74 -20.81 7.17 -8.82
N ALA A 75 -19.85 6.37 -8.34
CA ALA A 75 -18.62 6.07 -9.06
C ALA A 75 -18.80 5.02 -10.16
N ASP A 76 -18.03 5.17 -11.22
CA ASP A 76 -17.91 4.18 -12.30
C ASP A 76 -16.99 3.03 -11.84
N THR A 77 -15.95 3.35 -11.03
CA THR A 77 -14.99 2.40 -10.47
C THR A 77 -14.80 2.63 -8.98
N ILE A 78 -14.71 1.55 -8.21
CA ILE A 78 -14.30 1.55 -6.80
C ILE A 78 -12.92 0.92 -6.69
N PHE A 79 -12.01 1.62 -6.02
CA PHE A 79 -10.71 1.10 -5.59
C PHE A 79 -10.74 0.88 -4.07
N PHE A 80 -10.47 -0.34 -3.64
CA PHE A 80 -10.46 -0.71 -2.25
C PHE A 80 -9.02 -0.99 -1.82
N CYS A 81 -8.40 -0.02 -1.12
CA CYS A 81 -6.99 -0.01 -0.70
C CYS A 81 -6.85 -0.10 0.82
N ILE A 82 -7.77 -0.81 1.49
CA ILE A 82 -7.75 -0.98 2.94
C ILE A 82 -7.12 -2.31 3.27
N THR A 83 -6.14 -2.27 4.18
CA THR A 83 -5.48 -3.44 4.72
C THR A 83 -6.05 -3.73 6.11
N PRO A 84 -6.40 -4.98 6.46
CA PRO A 84 -6.79 -5.33 7.81
C PRO A 84 -5.70 -4.95 8.83
N LYS A 85 -6.10 -4.43 9.99
CA LYS A 85 -5.13 -3.96 11.01
C LYS A 85 -4.49 -5.09 11.80
N ASN A 86 -5.26 -6.12 12.07
CA ASN A 86 -4.79 -7.26 12.84
C ASN A 86 -5.38 -8.54 12.24
N PRO A 87 -4.55 -9.38 11.62
CA PRO A 87 -5.02 -10.60 10.97
C PRO A 87 -5.43 -11.71 11.96
N GLU A 88 -5.10 -11.57 13.23
CA GLU A 88 -5.54 -12.50 14.28
C GLU A 88 -6.97 -12.19 14.77
N GLU A 89 -7.50 -11.02 14.42
CA GLU A 89 -8.87 -10.64 14.76
C GLU A 89 -9.83 -11.03 13.64
N GLU A 90 -10.76 -11.95 13.91
CA GLU A 90 -11.88 -12.31 12.99
C GLU A 90 -12.65 -11.06 12.52
N SER A 91 -12.75 -10.04 13.37
CA SER A 91 -13.37 -8.75 13.06
C SER A 91 -12.78 -8.05 11.82
N SER A 92 -11.53 -8.36 11.45
CA SER A 92 -10.91 -7.76 10.26
C SER A 92 -11.62 -8.16 8.97
N LEU A 93 -12.04 -9.43 8.82
CA LEU A 93 -12.81 -9.89 7.66
C LEU A 93 -14.28 -9.47 7.75
N ASP A 94 -14.83 -9.28 8.94
CA ASP A 94 -16.21 -8.82 9.11
C ASP A 94 -16.41 -7.39 8.56
N ASN A 95 -15.40 -6.53 8.71
CA ASN A 95 -15.43 -5.19 8.10
C ASN A 95 -15.45 -5.26 6.57
N PHE A 96 -14.72 -6.21 5.98
CA PHE A 96 -14.76 -6.47 4.53
C PHE A 96 -16.13 -7.01 4.11
N ARG A 97 -16.71 -7.96 4.86
CA ARG A 97 -18.07 -8.45 4.62
C ARG A 97 -19.09 -7.32 4.67
N THR A 98 -19.02 -6.48 5.70
CA THR A 98 -19.90 -5.32 5.85
C THR A 98 -19.81 -4.40 4.63
N PHE A 99 -18.60 -4.11 4.18
CA PHE A 99 -18.38 -3.25 3.01
C PHE A 99 -18.98 -3.87 1.73
N PHE A 100 -18.59 -5.09 1.38
CA PHE A 100 -19.04 -5.69 0.12
C PHE A 100 -20.53 -6.02 0.12
N GLU A 101 -21.11 -6.42 1.25
CA GLU A 101 -22.56 -6.62 1.37
C GLU A 101 -23.31 -5.30 1.15
N THR A 102 -22.84 -4.21 1.76
CA THR A 102 -23.42 -2.89 1.56
C THR A 102 -23.31 -2.40 0.12
N VAL A 103 -22.18 -2.64 -0.54
CA VAL A 103 -22.01 -2.33 -1.99
C VAL A 103 -22.97 -3.14 -2.84
N LYS A 104 -23.14 -4.43 -2.52
CA LYS A 104 -24.08 -5.32 -3.23
C LYS A 104 -25.52 -4.86 -3.06
N GLU A 105 -25.95 -4.56 -1.84
CA GLU A 105 -27.29 -4.03 -1.56
C GLU A 105 -27.54 -2.71 -2.29
N TRP A 106 -26.60 -1.77 -2.20
CA TRP A 106 -26.68 -0.47 -2.88
C TRP A 106 -26.83 -0.65 -4.39
N ARG A 107 -25.98 -1.49 -5.00
CA ARG A 107 -26.01 -1.76 -6.43
C ARG A 107 -27.34 -2.39 -6.88
N ASN A 108 -27.86 -3.35 -6.13
CA ASN A 108 -29.13 -4.02 -6.42
C ASN A 108 -30.35 -3.09 -6.25
N GLY A 109 -30.26 -2.09 -5.37
CA GLY A 109 -31.28 -1.06 -5.20
C GLY A 109 -31.32 0.02 -6.28
N MET A 110 -30.30 0.06 -7.16
CA MET A 110 -30.19 1.07 -8.22
C MET A 110 -30.69 0.52 -9.55
N THR A 111 -31.58 1.27 -10.22
CA THR A 111 -32.10 0.89 -11.56
C THR A 111 -31.09 1.14 -12.69
N ASP A 112 -30.13 2.04 -12.47
CA ASP A 112 -29.11 2.41 -13.47
C ASP A 112 -27.79 2.74 -12.78
N THR A 113 -27.10 1.70 -12.29
CA THR A 113 -25.76 1.88 -11.72
C THR A 113 -24.70 1.88 -12.81
N LYS A 114 -23.81 2.86 -12.74
CA LYS A 114 -22.63 2.94 -13.63
C LYS A 114 -21.46 2.11 -13.13
N LEU A 115 -21.52 1.58 -11.90
CA LEU A 115 -20.45 0.79 -11.33
C LEU A 115 -20.19 -0.46 -12.17
N HIS A 116 -19.05 -0.45 -12.86
CA HIS A 116 -18.64 -1.55 -13.75
C HIS A 116 -17.37 -2.25 -13.26
N LYS A 117 -16.67 -1.71 -12.26
CA LYS A 117 -15.42 -2.27 -11.76
C LYS A 117 -15.20 -1.99 -10.27
N ILE A 118 -14.72 -3.00 -9.57
CA ILE A 118 -14.16 -2.90 -8.22
C ILE A 118 -12.77 -3.52 -8.26
N VAL A 119 -11.74 -2.75 -7.93
CA VAL A 119 -10.36 -3.25 -7.80
C VAL A 119 -10.02 -3.33 -6.33
N VAL A 120 -9.74 -4.54 -5.85
CA VAL A 120 -9.35 -4.80 -4.47
C VAL A 120 -7.84 -5.01 -4.42
N VAL A 121 -7.15 -4.14 -3.69
CA VAL A 121 -5.70 -4.23 -3.47
C VAL A 121 -5.45 -5.06 -2.21
N VAL A 122 -4.75 -6.16 -2.35
CA VAL A 122 -4.46 -7.11 -1.28
C VAL A 122 -2.96 -7.18 -1.06
N SER A 123 -2.48 -6.81 0.13
CA SER A 123 -1.06 -6.89 0.45
C SER A 123 -0.63 -8.33 0.71
N GLU A 124 0.49 -8.75 0.09
CA GLU A 124 1.07 -10.08 0.27
C GLU A 124 1.78 -10.28 1.61
N HIS A 125 1.97 -9.23 2.41
CA HIS A 125 2.48 -9.40 3.79
C HIS A 125 1.75 -10.49 4.57
N TYR A 126 0.52 -10.77 4.19
CA TYR A 126 -0.31 -11.82 4.77
C TYR A 126 0.09 -13.25 4.37
N LYS A 127 0.95 -13.44 3.36
CA LYS A 127 1.46 -14.77 2.99
C LYS A 127 2.55 -15.28 3.95
N LEU A 128 3.25 -14.38 4.62
CA LEU A 128 4.50 -14.70 5.34
C LEU A 128 4.30 -15.24 6.75
N LEU A 129 3.14 -15.10 7.36
CA LEU A 129 2.92 -15.43 8.77
C LEU A 129 1.68 -16.34 8.91
N GLY A 130 1.81 -17.53 9.42
CA GLY A 130 0.82 -18.60 9.57
C GLY A 130 -0.68 -18.25 9.66
N SER A 131 -1.09 -17.37 10.59
CA SER A 131 -2.46 -16.83 10.69
C SER A 131 -2.79 -15.86 9.53
N TYR A 132 -1.82 -15.12 9.03
CA TYR A 132 -1.97 -14.22 7.89
C TYR A 132 -2.24 -14.97 6.58
N GLY A 133 -1.59 -16.10 6.34
CA GLY A 133 -1.85 -16.92 5.16
C GLY A 133 -3.28 -17.46 5.09
N ARG A 134 -3.85 -17.81 6.23
CA ARG A 134 -5.27 -18.24 6.31
C ARG A 134 -6.20 -17.09 5.99
N MET A 135 -6.01 -15.92 6.59
CA MET A 135 -6.84 -14.74 6.34
C MET A 135 -6.79 -14.30 4.88
N TYR A 136 -5.62 -14.38 4.25
CA TYR A 136 -5.46 -14.13 2.83
C TYR A 136 -6.32 -15.07 1.97
N THR A 137 -6.22 -16.38 2.21
CA THR A 137 -7.02 -17.37 1.50
C THR A 137 -8.51 -17.16 1.71
N ASP A 138 -8.92 -16.83 2.93
CA ASP A 138 -10.32 -16.58 3.27
C ASP A 138 -10.83 -15.25 2.68
N LEU A 139 -9.97 -14.24 2.57
CA LEU A 139 -10.30 -13.00 1.85
C LEU A 139 -10.54 -13.27 0.36
N LEU A 140 -9.68 -14.01 -0.32
CA LEU A 140 -9.90 -14.34 -1.74
C LEU A 140 -11.19 -15.15 -1.94
N LYS A 141 -11.47 -16.15 -1.10
CA LYS A 141 -12.74 -16.88 -1.14
C LYS A 141 -13.95 -15.96 -0.90
N LEU A 142 -13.82 -15.01 0.01
CA LEU A 142 -14.86 -14.01 0.26
C LEU A 142 -15.14 -13.18 -1.00
N LEU A 143 -14.09 -12.71 -1.67
CA LEU A 143 -14.20 -11.93 -2.91
C LEU A 143 -14.84 -12.78 -4.03
N ASP A 144 -14.46 -14.05 -4.18
CA ASP A 144 -15.06 -14.98 -5.14
C ASP A 144 -16.57 -15.16 -4.89
N GLY A 145 -16.98 -15.24 -3.62
CA GLY A 145 -18.40 -15.29 -3.25
C GLY A 145 -19.16 -14.06 -3.76
N TYR A 146 -18.61 -12.86 -3.57
CA TYR A 146 -19.25 -11.63 -4.06
C TYR A 146 -19.21 -11.48 -5.59
N VAL A 147 -18.20 -12.04 -6.26
CA VAL A 147 -18.18 -12.14 -7.73
C VAL A 147 -19.32 -13.04 -8.21
N ALA A 148 -19.52 -14.20 -7.56
CA ALA A 148 -20.65 -15.10 -7.87
C ALA A 148 -22.01 -14.43 -7.64
N ASP A 149 -22.11 -13.54 -6.65
CA ASP A 149 -23.29 -12.69 -6.37
C ASP A 149 -23.44 -11.49 -7.32
N GLY A 150 -22.55 -11.36 -8.31
CA GLY A 150 -22.63 -10.37 -9.38
C GLY A 150 -21.87 -9.07 -9.16
N LEU A 151 -21.04 -8.92 -8.11
CA LEU A 151 -20.17 -7.76 -7.99
C LEU A 151 -19.01 -7.81 -9.00
N PRO A 152 -18.68 -6.70 -9.68
CA PRO A 152 -17.65 -6.65 -10.72
C PRO A 152 -16.23 -6.53 -10.12
N ILE A 153 -15.83 -7.48 -9.28
CA ILE A 153 -14.56 -7.45 -8.53
C ILE A 153 -13.44 -8.07 -9.36
N SER A 154 -12.26 -7.44 -9.28
CA SER A 154 -10.96 -8.02 -9.61
C SER A 154 -10.00 -7.70 -8.45
N SER A 155 -9.09 -8.58 -8.11
CA SER A 155 -8.09 -8.30 -7.07
C SER A 155 -6.68 -8.20 -7.63
N LEU A 156 -5.87 -7.36 -7.01
CA LEU A 156 -4.43 -7.26 -7.24
C LEU A 156 -3.69 -7.56 -5.96
N LEU A 157 -2.89 -8.59 -5.99
CA LEU A 157 -1.99 -8.97 -4.94
C LEU A 157 -0.70 -8.17 -5.10
N VAL A 158 -0.32 -7.47 -4.03
CA VAL A 158 0.81 -6.55 -4.02
C VAL A 158 1.83 -7.01 -3.01
N PRO A 159 3.06 -7.29 -3.44
CA PRO A 159 4.17 -7.59 -2.52
C PRO A 159 4.50 -6.37 -1.65
N PRO A 160 5.42 -6.51 -0.67
CA PRO A 160 5.92 -5.39 0.09
C PRO A 160 6.30 -4.22 -0.81
N ALA A 161 5.75 -3.04 -0.52
CA ALA A 161 5.98 -1.85 -1.33
C ALA A 161 6.65 -0.74 -0.52
N PHE A 162 7.36 0.14 -1.21
CA PHE A 162 8.00 1.32 -0.61
C PHE A 162 7.91 2.53 -1.52
N GLY A 163 8.08 3.73 -0.97
CA GLY A 163 8.06 4.96 -1.76
C GLY A 163 7.45 6.17 -1.05
N PRO A 164 7.07 7.20 -1.81
CA PRO A 164 6.41 8.41 -1.34
C PRO A 164 5.22 8.15 -0.42
N PHE A 165 5.05 8.97 0.62
CA PHE A 165 3.98 8.89 1.62
C PHE A 165 4.00 7.65 2.54
N GLN A 166 5.05 6.82 2.48
CA GLN A 166 5.16 5.68 3.38
C GLN A 166 5.55 6.14 4.79
N GLN A 167 4.82 5.67 5.79
CA GLN A 167 5.15 5.88 7.20
C GLN A 167 6.35 4.99 7.59
N PRO A 168 6.98 5.21 8.76
CA PRO A 168 8.11 4.40 9.22
C PRO A 168 7.63 3.01 9.72
N ASP A 169 7.00 2.24 8.84
CA ASP A 169 6.38 0.94 9.11
C ASP A 169 6.97 -0.20 8.25
N SER A 170 8.09 0.08 7.57
CA SER A 170 8.81 -0.90 6.76
C SER A 170 10.32 -0.72 6.85
N PRO A 171 11.13 -1.74 6.54
CA PRO A 171 12.59 -1.65 6.59
C PRO A 171 13.15 -0.45 5.82
N ILE A 172 12.68 -0.20 4.60
CA ILE A 172 13.18 0.90 3.76
C ILE A 172 12.88 2.26 4.39
N SER A 173 11.64 2.50 4.80
CA SER A 173 11.29 3.76 5.45
C SER A 173 12.04 3.93 6.78
N MET A 174 12.23 2.87 7.56
CA MET A 174 13.00 2.90 8.81
C MET A 174 14.44 3.31 8.58
N ILE A 175 15.14 2.73 7.60
CA ILE A 175 16.51 3.11 7.23
C ILE A 175 16.59 4.61 6.95
N ILE A 176 15.66 5.14 6.15
CA ILE A 176 15.63 6.56 5.79
C ILE A 176 15.42 7.44 7.05
N TYR A 177 14.45 7.08 7.91
CA TYR A 177 14.18 7.85 9.14
C TYR A 177 15.37 7.85 10.10
N HIS A 178 15.96 6.68 10.38
CA HIS A 178 17.15 6.59 11.24
C HIS A 178 18.33 7.38 10.68
N ALA A 179 18.58 7.26 9.38
CA ALA A 179 19.66 8.01 8.75
C ALA A 179 19.48 9.53 8.89
N ILE A 180 18.30 10.07 8.54
CA ILE A 180 18.03 11.52 8.62
C ILE A 180 18.16 12.04 10.06
N GLU A 181 17.75 11.24 11.06
CA GLU A 181 17.85 11.60 12.49
C GLU A 181 19.25 11.39 13.07
N GLY A 182 20.18 10.78 12.32
CA GLY A 182 21.52 10.46 12.81
C GLY A 182 21.55 9.33 13.85
N GLU A 183 20.54 8.48 13.83
CA GLU A 183 20.38 7.32 14.71
C GLU A 183 21.01 6.08 14.08
N THR A 184 21.26 5.05 14.89
CA THR A 184 21.73 3.74 14.39
C THR A 184 20.74 3.14 13.39
N ILE A 185 21.25 2.70 12.25
CA ILE A 185 20.47 2.10 11.15
C ILE A 185 20.54 0.57 11.28
N PRO A 186 19.51 -0.11 11.80
CA PRO A 186 19.53 -1.56 11.89
C PRO A 186 19.29 -2.20 10.52
N VAL A 187 20.25 -2.96 10.03
CA VAL A 187 20.13 -3.76 8.79
C VAL A 187 20.02 -5.23 9.17
N VAL A 188 18.82 -5.78 9.00
CA VAL A 188 18.52 -7.16 9.36
C VAL A 188 18.98 -8.10 8.25
N ASN A 189 19.66 -9.20 8.62
CA ASN A 189 20.15 -10.20 7.68
C ASN A 189 20.87 -9.56 6.49
N PRO A 190 21.99 -8.86 6.69
CA PRO A 190 22.64 -8.00 5.70
C PRO A 190 22.95 -8.71 4.38
N GLU A 191 23.32 -9.98 4.42
CA GLU A 191 23.67 -10.80 3.24
C GLU A 191 22.45 -11.38 2.50
N GLU A 192 21.24 -11.28 3.09
CA GLU A 192 20.02 -11.77 2.45
C GLU A 192 19.65 -10.84 1.29
N LYS A 193 19.29 -11.46 0.16
CA LYS A 193 18.85 -10.70 -1.02
C LYS A 193 17.47 -10.11 -0.80
N VAL A 194 17.33 -8.84 -1.16
CA VAL A 194 16.02 -8.20 -1.22
C VAL A 194 15.15 -8.95 -2.23
N SER A 195 14.05 -9.47 -1.77
CA SER A 195 13.08 -10.20 -2.59
C SER A 195 11.74 -9.51 -2.62
N ASP A 196 11.07 -9.57 -3.75
CA ASP A 196 9.68 -9.13 -3.96
C ASP A 196 9.33 -7.72 -3.43
N LEU A 197 10.30 -6.80 -3.38
CA LEU A 197 10.08 -5.41 -2.97
C LEU A 197 9.76 -4.55 -4.20
N VAL A 198 8.64 -3.79 -4.15
CA VAL A 198 8.13 -3.03 -5.29
C VAL A 198 8.02 -1.55 -4.99
N TYR A 199 8.42 -0.71 -5.94
CA TYR A 199 8.19 0.73 -5.86
C TYR A 199 6.70 1.06 -5.99
N VAL A 200 6.18 1.92 -5.12
CA VAL A 200 4.74 2.23 -5.04
C VAL A 200 4.15 2.75 -6.36
N LYS A 201 4.95 3.43 -7.18
CA LYS A 201 4.51 3.87 -8.52
C LYS A 201 4.16 2.68 -9.42
N ASP A 202 4.97 1.61 -9.38
CA ASP A 202 4.70 0.40 -10.15
C ASP A 202 3.44 -0.34 -9.62
N VAL A 203 3.19 -0.26 -8.30
CA VAL A 203 1.93 -0.74 -7.70
C VAL A 203 0.74 0.01 -8.25
N VAL A 204 0.81 1.34 -8.30
CA VAL A 204 -0.27 2.19 -8.83
C VAL A 204 -0.50 1.92 -10.31
N ASP A 205 0.56 1.78 -11.11
CA ASP A 205 0.46 1.42 -12.53
C ASP A 205 -0.23 0.06 -12.72
N ALA A 206 0.07 -0.91 -11.85
CA ALA A 206 -0.57 -2.22 -11.85
C ALA A 206 -2.07 -2.13 -11.47
N ILE A 207 -2.43 -1.33 -10.47
CA ILE A 207 -3.84 -1.10 -10.09
C ILE A 207 -4.63 -0.52 -11.27
N VAL A 208 -4.09 0.50 -11.94
CA VAL A 208 -4.72 1.12 -13.11
C VAL A 208 -4.80 0.13 -14.29
N LEU A 209 -3.81 -0.73 -14.46
CA LEU A 209 -3.84 -1.76 -15.50
C LEU A 209 -4.91 -2.82 -15.22
N VAL A 210 -5.09 -3.26 -13.97
CA VAL A 210 -6.16 -4.18 -13.56
C VAL A 210 -7.53 -3.53 -13.69
N GLU A 211 -7.65 -2.25 -13.39
CA GLU A 211 -8.89 -1.48 -13.63
C GLU A 211 -9.27 -1.55 -15.12
N LYS A 212 -8.35 -1.24 -16.02
CA LYS A 212 -8.60 -1.16 -17.46
C LYS A 212 -8.77 -2.54 -18.13
N ASN A 213 -7.94 -3.51 -17.79
CA ASN A 213 -7.79 -4.77 -18.53
C ASN A 213 -8.15 -6.03 -17.72
N GLY A 214 -8.30 -5.90 -16.40
CA GLY A 214 -8.59 -7.03 -15.54
C GLY A 214 -9.98 -7.61 -15.80
N LYS A 215 -10.07 -8.95 -15.82
CA LYS A 215 -11.35 -9.66 -15.91
C LYS A 215 -12.05 -9.69 -14.57
N ILE A 216 -13.36 -9.61 -14.55
CA ILE A 216 -14.16 -9.83 -13.33
C ILE A 216 -13.88 -11.25 -12.82
N GLY A 217 -13.65 -11.37 -11.50
CA GLY A 217 -13.24 -12.61 -10.86
C GLY A 217 -11.75 -12.94 -11.04
N GLY A 218 -10.97 -12.08 -11.74
CA GLY A 218 -9.53 -12.30 -11.89
C GLY A 218 -8.74 -11.88 -10.65
N HIS A 219 -7.83 -12.76 -10.21
CA HIS A 219 -6.82 -12.46 -9.20
C HIS A 219 -5.48 -12.24 -9.89
N TYR A 220 -4.93 -11.06 -9.75
CA TYR A 220 -3.68 -10.65 -10.40
C TYR A 220 -2.58 -10.53 -9.36
N HIS A 221 -1.36 -10.85 -9.75
CA HIS A 221 -0.19 -10.76 -8.89
C HIS A 221 0.85 -9.84 -9.52
N LEU A 222 1.34 -8.87 -8.75
CA LEU A 222 2.47 -8.03 -9.11
C LEU A 222 3.74 -8.65 -8.53
N SER A 223 4.75 -8.89 -9.37
CA SER A 223 6.05 -9.35 -8.91
C SER A 223 7.04 -8.20 -8.85
N GLY A 224 7.87 -8.17 -7.82
CA GLY A 224 8.99 -7.25 -7.74
C GLY A 224 10.00 -7.48 -8.85
N PRO A 225 10.83 -6.48 -9.17
CA PRO A 225 11.96 -6.67 -10.07
C PRO A 225 12.94 -7.67 -9.46
N SER A 226 13.46 -8.59 -10.26
CA SER A 226 14.59 -9.42 -9.84
C SER A 226 15.80 -8.50 -9.63
N CYS A 227 16.09 -8.16 -8.38
CA CYS A 227 17.27 -7.39 -8.05
C CYS A 227 18.31 -8.29 -7.39
N GLY A 228 19.59 -8.05 -7.71
CA GLY A 228 20.70 -8.79 -7.10
C GLY A 228 21.16 -8.20 -5.76
N LEU A 229 20.57 -7.08 -5.31
CA LEU A 229 21.00 -6.37 -4.11
C LEU A 229 20.66 -7.15 -2.84
N THR A 230 21.60 -7.14 -1.88
CA THR A 230 21.36 -7.58 -0.50
C THR A 230 20.69 -6.46 0.31
N ASN A 231 20.23 -6.80 1.52
CA ASN A 231 19.67 -5.80 2.44
C ASN A 231 20.71 -4.72 2.79
N LEU A 232 21.97 -5.11 2.93
CA LEU A 232 23.09 -4.17 3.17
C LEU A 232 23.32 -3.26 1.97
N GLU A 233 23.38 -3.82 0.76
CA GLU A 233 23.55 -3.03 -0.46
C GLU A 233 22.39 -2.06 -0.69
N ALA A 234 21.16 -2.44 -0.36
CA ALA A 234 20.01 -1.53 -0.42
C ALA A 234 20.12 -0.39 0.60
N ALA A 235 20.58 -0.67 1.82
CA ALA A 235 20.87 0.35 2.81
C ALA A 235 22.01 1.27 2.37
N ASP A 236 23.05 0.74 1.74
CA ASP A 236 24.14 1.54 1.18
C ASP A 236 23.67 2.50 0.08
N VAL A 237 22.79 2.07 -0.83
CA VAL A 237 22.20 2.95 -1.85
C VAL A 237 21.44 4.12 -1.22
N ILE A 238 20.67 3.85 -0.15
CA ILE A 238 19.96 4.89 0.61
C ILE A 238 20.95 5.88 1.25
N CYS A 239 21.96 5.34 1.93
CA CYS A 239 23.00 6.15 2.58
C CYS A 239 23.80 6.99 1.57
N GLU A 240 24.13 6.43 0.40
CA GLU A 240 24.79 7.19 -0.67
C GLU A 240 23.92 8.33 -1.19
N SER A 241 22.64 8.06 -1.48
CA SER A 241 21.70 9.10 -1.90
C SER A 241 21.58 10.23 -0.87
N LEU A 242 21.54 9.87 0.43
CA LEU A 242 21.52 10.86 1.52
C LEU A 242 22.84 11.64 1.61
N ASN A 243 24.00 11.00 1.46
CA ASN A 243 25.28 11.71 1.45
C ASN A 243 25.39 12.75 0.32
N GLU A 244 24.78 12.46 -0.84
CA GLU A 244 24.74 13.37 -1.98
C GLU A 244 23.82 14.55 -1.76
N GLU A 245 22.62 14.33 -1.22
CA GLU A 245 21.55 15.33 -1.12
C GLU A 245 21.52 16.07 0.24
N LEU A 246 21.89 15.40 1.32
CA LEU A 246 21.90 15.91 2.70
C LEU A 246 23.15 15.42 3.43
N PRO A 247 24.37 15.86 3.06
CA PRO A 247 25.59 15.34 3.69
C PRO A 247 25.59 15.57 5.20
N PRO A 248 25.95 14.53 6.01
CA PRO A 248 26.01 14.67 7.45
C PRO A 248 27.14 15.62 7.86
N PRO A 249 27.07 16.26 9.05
CA PRO A 249 28.11 17.18 9.52
C PRO A 249 29.48 16.52 9.66
N VAL A 250 29.53 15.23 9.94
CA VAL A 250 30.76 14.44 10.12
C VAL A 250 30.57 13.03 9.58
N GLY A 251 31.53 12.56 8.81
CA GLY A 251 31.55 11.19 8.31
C GLY A 251 30.58 10.95 7.16
N ARG A 252 30.01 9.76 7.12
CA ARG A 252 29.06 9.29 6.14
C ARG A 252 27.93 8.52 6.84
N TYR A 253 26.74 8.47 6.25
CA TYR A 253 25.59 7.74 6.82
C TYR A 253 25.85 6.23 6.97
N GLN A 254 26.70 5.63 6.16
CA GLN A 254 27.12 4.24 6.30
C GLN A 254 27.75 3.92 7.67
N ALA A 255 28.36 4.92 8.33
CA ALA A 255 28.92 4.73 9.68
C ALA A 255 27.85 4.51 10.76
N LEU A 256 26.59 4.74 10.46
CA LEU A 256 25.45 4.49 11.34
C LEU A 256 24.88 3.07 11.20
N ILE A 257 25.30 2.31 10.17
CA ILE A 257 24.78 0.96 9.92
C ILE A 257 25.23 0.02 11.03
N GLU A 258 24.27 -0.71 11.58
CA GLU A 258 24.47 -1.82 12.51
C GLU A 258 23.84 -3.08 11.92
N GLU A 259 24.66 -4.09 11.70
CA GLU A 259 24.22 -5.37 11.16
C GLU A 259 23.55 -6.21 12.25
N VAL A 260 22.32 -6.64 12.00
CA VAL A 260 21.50 -7.42 12.93
C VAL A 260 21.19 -8.77 12.33
N ALA A 261 21.73 -9.84 12.91
CA ALA A 261 21.37 -11.19 12.54
C ALA A 261 20.10 -11.64 13.26
N THR A 262 19.10 -12.09 12.51
CA THR A 262 17.90 -12.74 13.07
C THR A 262 17.82 -14.18 12.60
N SER A 263 17.07 -15.01 13.33
CA SER A 263 16.76 -16.36 12.83
C SER A 263 15.95 -16.22 11.54
N PRO A 264 16.26 -17.00 10.49
CA PRO A 264 15.51 -16.96 9.26
C PRO A 264 14.03 -17.26 9.55
N VAL A 265 13.16 -16.34 9.14
CA VAL A 265 11.72 -16.62 9.12
C VAL A 265 11.51 -17.63 7.99
N THR A 266 11.32 -18.90 8.34
CA THR A 266 10.95 -19.92 7.35
C THR A 266 9.54 -19.59 6.87
N SER A 267 9.47 -18.90 5.75
CA SER A 267 8.22 -18.67 5.05
C SER A 267 7.86 -19.96 4.30
N ASP A 268 7.03 -20.81 4.90
CA ASP A 268 6.25 -21.78 4.13
C ASP A 268 5.21 -20.96 3.33
N ILE A 269 5.68 -20.38 2.24
CA ILE A 269 4.80 -19.75 1.24
C ILE A 269 4.05 -20.91 0.59
N ALA A 270 2.80 -21.09 0.98
CA ALA A 270 1.89 -21.94 0.22
C ALA A 270 1.75 -21.31 -1.17
N LYS A 271 2.51 -21.83 -2.13
CA LYS A 271 2.38 -21.48 -3.56
C LYS A 271 1.09 -22.08 -4.11
N ASP A 272 -0.04 -21.56 -3.68
CA ASP A 272 -1.31 -21.81 -4.35
C ASP A 272 -1.45 -20.83 -5.53
N GLU A 273 -0.48 -20.92 -6.46
CA GLU A 273 -0.42 -20.08 -7.67
C GLU A 273 -1.43 -20.51 -8.73
N ALA A 274 -2.27 -21.50 -8.46
CA ALA A 274 -3.07 -22.19 -9.48
C ALA A 274 -4.09 -21.30 -10.21
N ASN A 275 -4.40 -20.09 -9.72
CA ASN A 275 -5.39 -19.20 -10.33
C ASN A 275 -4.90 -17.75 -10.51
N LEU A 276 -3.61 -17.46 -10.31
CA LEU A 276 -3.08 -16.11 -10.47
C LEU A 276 -2.75 -15.82 -11.93
N VAL A 277 -3.46 -14.86 -12.52
CA VAL A 277 -3.17 -14.41 -13.88
C VAL A 277 -2.02 -13.41 -13.83
N VAL A 278 -0.84 -13.84 -14.28
CA VAL A 278 0.29 -12.94 -14.49
C VAL A 278 0.01 -12.09 -15.72
N LEU A 279 -0.43 -10.84 -15.53
CA LEU A 279 -0.63 -9.87 -16.61
C LEU A 279 0.70 -9.28 -17.14
N GLY A 280 1.83 -9.93 -16.92
CA GLY A 280 3.15 -9.34 -17.19
C GLY A 280 3.40 -8.11 -16.30
N LEU A 281 2.78 -8.04 -15.15
CA LEU A 281 2.94 -7.00 -14.14
C LEU A 281 4.23 -7.25 -13.39
N GLN A 282 5.34 -6.79 -13.96
CA GLN A 282 6.61 -6.73 -13.26
C GLN A 282 6.88 -5.28 -12.88
N GLY A 283 7.47 -5.06 -11.71
CA GLY A 283 8.02 -3.76 -11.34
C GLY A 283 8.96 -3.27 -12.44
N LYS A 284 8.70 -2.07 -12.96
CA LYS A 284 9.44 -1.50 -14.10
C LYS A 284 10.63 -0.67 -13.63
N THR A 285 10.55 -0.15 -12.42
CA THR A 285 11.60 0.70 -11.84
C THR A 285 12.65 -0.18 -11.19
N SER A 286 13.93 0.04 -11.52
CA SER A 286 15.02 -0.66 -10.82
C SER A 286 14.98 -0.35 -9.33
N LEU A 287 15.37 -1.30 -8.49
CA LEU A 287 15.35 -1.08 -7.03
C LEU A 287 16.22 0.13 -6.65
N GLU A 288 17.41 0.26 -7.23
CA GLU A 288 18.31 1.38 -6.95
C GLU A 288 17.69 2.73 -7.31
N ASP A 289 17.11 2.88 -8.51
CA ASP A 289 16.43 4.12 -8.90
C ASP A 289 15.23 4.43 -8.00
N ALA A 290 14.49 3.42 -7.60
CA ALA A 290 13.34 3.57 -6.73
C ALA A 290 13.75 4.02 -5.32
N LEU A 291 14.85 3.46 -4.76
CA LEU A 291 15.40 3.88 -3.47
C LEU A 291 15.85 5.34 -3.52
N ARG A 292 16.61 5.75 -4.54
CA ARG A 292 17.03 7.14 -4.73
C ARG A 292 15.84 8.09 -4.87
N LYS A 293 14.82 7.75 -5.66
CA LYS A 293 13.59 8.53 -5.78
C LYS A 293 12.85 8.66 -4.44
N THR A 294 12.84 7.59 -3.66
CA THR A 294 12.20 7.59 -2.34
C THR A 294 12.93 8.54 -1.39
N VAL A 295 14.26 8.44 -1.27
CA VAL A 295 15.07 9.36 -0.46
C VAL A 295 14.82 10.81 -0.87
N ASN A 296 14.91 11.10 -2.17
CA ASN A 296 14.67 12.45 -2.69
C ASN A 296 13.27 12.97 -2.36
N TRP A 297 12.26 12.10 -2.40
CA TRP A 297 10.93 12.52 -2.02
C TRP A 297 10.85 12.91 -0.54
N TYR A 298 11.42 12.13 0.38
CA TYR A 298 11.43 12.47 1.82
C TYR A 298 12.12 13.80 2.08
N LEU A 299 13.26 14.04 1.45
CA LEU A 299 14.03 15.28 1.60
C LEU A 299 13.29 16.51 1.03
N ASN A 300 12.57 16.34 -0.08
CA ASN A 300 11.80 17.41 -0.72
C ASN A 300 10.43 17.64 -0.07
N ASN A 301 10.03 16.82 0.90
CA ASN A 301 8.76 16.95 1.64
C ASN A 301 8.99 17.09 3.16
N PRO A 302 9.80 18.06 3.63
CA PRO A 302 10.21 18.17 5.02
C PRO A 302 9.04 18.44 5.97
N ARG A 303 7.99 19.13 5.52
CA ARG A 303 6.78 19.34 6.32
C ARG A 303 6.07 18.03 6.60
N TRP A 304 5.88 17.21 5.57
CA TRP A 304 5.28 15.89 5.70
C TRP A 304 6.13 14.99 6.60
N TYR A 305 7.45 14.93 6.32
CA TYR A 305 8.41 14.14 7.09
C TYR A 305 8.36 14.49 8.60
N ASN A 306 8.49 15.76 8.96
CA ASN A 306 8.51 16.19 10.36
C ASN A 306 7.22 15.85 11.11
N GLN A 307 6.06 15.99 10.46
CA GLN A 307 4.78 15.66 11.08
C GLN A 307 4.59 14.14 11.18
N SER A 308 4.97 13.39 10.16
CA SER A 308 4.96 11.93 10.18
C SER A 308 5.90 11.39 11.25
N ARG A 309 7.13 11.89 11.33
CA ARG A 309 8.10 11.55 12.36
C ARG A 309 7.54 11.70 13.77
N THR A 310 6.87 12.80 14.04
CA THR A 310 6.28 13.07 15.36
C THR A 310 5.09 12.15 15.64
N ARG A 311 4.20 11.97 14.66
CA ARG A 311 2.98 11.15 14.82
C ARG A 311 3.31 9.67 15.01
N PHE A 312 4.31 9.17 14.32
CA PHE A 312 4.69 7.76 14.33
C PHE A 312 6.00 7.50 15.08
N PHE A 313 6.35 8.39 16.02
CA PHE A 313 7.57 8.31 16.79
C PHE A 313 7.82 6.93 17.41
N TYR A 314 6.78 6.29 17.93
CA TYR A 314 6.88 4.97 18.55
C TYR A 314 7.26 3.85 17.58
N LEU A 315 6.95 3.99 16.27
CA LEU A 315 7.30 2.98 15.26
C LEU A 315 8.79 2.99 14.97
N TRP A 316 9.34 4.14 14.61
CA TRP A 316 10.74 4.22 14.21
C TRP A 316 11.72 4.19 15.41
N GLN A 317 11.25 4.50 16.62
CA GLN A 317 12.06 4.33 17.84
C GLN A 317 12.05 2.90 18.40
N ASN A 318 11.16 2.03 17.91
CA ASN A 318 11.10 0.63 18.31
C ASN A 318 11.15 -0.27 17.06
N PRO A 319 12.31 -0.32 16.37
CA PRO A 319 12.45 -1.04 15.11
C PRO A 319 12.10 -2.53 15.22
N GLU A 320 12.28 -3.15 16.37
CA GLU A 320 11.88 -4.53 16.62
C GLU A 320 10.40 -4.81 16.37
N THR A 321 9.55 -3.78 16.54
CA THR A 321 8.11 -3.90 16.27
C THR A 321 7.85 -4.00 14.76
N VAL A 322 8.60 -3.28 13.95
CA VAL A 322 8.48 -3.26 12.48
C VAL A 322 9.19 -4.45 11.86
N LEU A 323 10.39 -4.77 12.37
CA LEU A 323 11.23 -5.87 11.85
C LEU A 323 10.65 -7.27 12.13
N LYS A 324 9.73 -7.42 13.10
CA LYS A 324 8.99 -8.67 13.35
C LYS A 324 7.81 -8.86 12.39
N ILE A 325 7.42 -7.82 11.67
CA ILE A 325 6.28 -7.82 10.72
C ILE A 325 6.79 -7.93 9.27
N ALA A 326 8.05 -7.62 9.03
CA ALA A 326 8.71 -7.75 7.74
C ALA A 326 9.40 -9.10 7.62
#